data_c65c6606188d9801b6f0f7a8af1adde5
#
_entry.id   c65c6606188d9801b6f0f7a8af1adde5
#
_cell.length_a   1.000
_cell.length_b   1.000
_cell.length_c   1.000
_cell.angle_alpha   90.00
_cell.angle_beta   90.00
_cell.angle_gamma   90.00
#
_symmetry.space_group_name_H-M   'P 1'
#
loop_
_entity.id
_entity.type
_entity.pdbx_description
1 polymer ?
#
loop_
_entity_poly.entity_id
_entity_poly.type
_entity_poly.pdbx_seq_one_letter_code
_entity_poly.pdbx_strand_id
1 'polypeptide(L)' 'MPLDPELVSVLACPEDHGPLHVFDDEDCIYNPRLKRRYAIRDGIAVMLIDEAETVSEAEHERLMARISQGEGRATGTRIA' A
#
# COMPACT_ATOMS: atom_id res chain seq x y z
N MET A 1 9.91 -9.30 6.73
CA MET A 1 10.96 -8.36 6.26
C MET A 1 10.32 -7.23 5.48
N PRO A 2 10.80 -5.99 5.64
CA PRO A 2 10.25 -4.89 4.86
C PRO A 2 10.60 -5.01 3.37
N LEU A 3 9.81 -4.38 2.54
CA LEU A 3 10.06 -4.35 1.10
C LEU A 3 11.31 -3.53 0.79
N ASP A 4 11.99 -3.92 -0.28
CA ASP A 4 13.17 -3.20 -0.76
C ASP A 4 12.79 -1.75 -1.13
N PRO A 5 13.55 -0.74 -0.68
CA PRO A 5 13.23 0.65 -1.00
C PRO A 5 13.18 0.97 -2.49
N GLU A 6 13.98 0.29 -3.31
CA GLU A 6 13.93 0.50 -4.76
C GLU A 6 12.63 -0.02 -5.34
N LEU A 7 12.15 -1.17 -4.85
CA LEU A 7 10.86 -1.70 -5.25
C LEU A 7 9.75 -0.75 -4.84
N VAL A 8 9.79 -0.25 -3.62
CA VAL A 8 8.78 0.69 -3.11
C VAL A 8 8.73 1.94 -3.98
N SER A 9 9.88 2.45 -4.42
CA SER A 9 9.93 3.68 -5.21
C SER A 9 9.26 3.55 -6.58
N VAL A 10 9.12 2.34 -7.12
CA VAL A 10 8.49 2.10 -8.42
C VAL A 10 7.17 1.34 -8.33
N LEU A 11 6.75 0.96 -7.14
CA LEU A 11 5.54 0.18 -6.94
C LEU A 11 4.30 1.03 -7.22
N ALA A 12 3.35 0.46 -7.95
CA ALA A 12 2.10 1.13 -8.27
C ALA A 12 0.95 0.14 -8.17
N CYS A 13 -0.26 0.66 -7.94
CA CYS A 13 -1.45 -0.19 -7.88
C CYS A 13 -1.72 -0.81 -9.24
N PRO A 14 -1.93 -2.14 -9.31
CA PRO A 14 -2.21 -2.79 -10.59
C PRO A 14 -3.56 -2.41 -11.19
N GLU A 15 -4.44 -1.80 -10.40
CA GLU A 15 -5.79 -1.44 -10.85
C GLU A 15 -5.83 -0.03 -11.45
N ASP A 16 -5.28 0.98 -10.74
CA ASP A 16 -5.33 2.36 -11.21
C ASP A 16 -3.95 2.96 -11.54
N HIS A 17 -2.89 2.18 -11.39
CA HIS A 17 -1.51 2.58 -11.68
C HIS A 17 -1.02 3.79 -10.88
N GLY A 18 -1.68 4.07 -9.76
CA GLY A 18 -1.32 5.20 -8.91
C GLY A 18 -0.42 4.80 -7.74
N PRO A 19 0.08 5.78 -6.99
CA PRO A 19 0.94 5.49 -5.83
C PRO A 19 0.17 4.84 -4.69
N LEU A 20 0.93 4.14 -3.84
CA LEU A 20 0.40 3.38 -2.71
C LEU A 20 1.13 3.81 -1.44
N HIS A 21 0.67 3.28 -0.29
CA HIS A 21 1.32 3.49 1.00
C HIS A 21 1.63 2.15 1.64
N VAL A 22 2.90 1.91 1.96
CA VAL A 22 3.34 0.65 2.53
C VAL A 22 3.41 0.76 4.05
N PHE A 23 2.71 -0.13 4.74
CA PHE A 23 2.74 -0.24 6.20
C PHE A 23 3.48 -1.52 6.58
N ASP A 24 4.78 -1.41 6.80
CA ASP A 24 5.63 -2.58 7.10
C ASP A 24 5.22 -3.30 8.37
N ASP A 25 4.76 -2.56 9.38
CA ASP A 25 4.35 -3.13 10.66
C ASP A 25 3.02 -3.88 10.59
N GLU A 26 2.24 -3.67 9.55
CA GLU A 26 0.98 -4.37 9.33
C GLU A 26 1.04 -5.33 8.15
N ASP A 27 2.21 -5.46 7.52
CA ASP A 27 2.41 -6.30 6.34
C ASP A 27 1.36 -6.03 5.27
N CYS A 28 1.10 -4.76 4.99
CA CYS A 28 0.11 -4.38 3.98
C CYS A 28 0.52 -3.16 3.17
N ILE A 29 -0.09 -3.05 2.01
CA ILE A 29 0.09 -1.93 1.09
C ILE A 29 -1.31 -1.40 0.82
N TYR A 30 -1.53 -0.10 1.03
CA TYR A 30 -2.85 0.48 0.96
C TYR A 30 -3.00 1.47 -0.20
N ASN A 31 -4.13 1.35 -0.92
CA ASN A 31 -4.54 2.30 -1.95
C ASN A 31 -5.77 3.06 -1.43
N PRO A 32 -5.60 4.32 -0.96
CA PRO A 32 -6.71 5.08 -0.39
C PRO A 32 -7.75 5.52 -1.43
N ARG A 33 -7.37 5.63 -2.70
CA ARG A 33 -8.31 6.04 -3.75
C ARG A 33 -9.39 4.99 -3.99
N LEU A 34 -9.00 3.71 -3.93
CA LEU A 34 -9.90 2.59 -4.17
C LEU A 34 -10.29 1.85 -2.90
N LYS A 35 -9.72 2.25 -1.75
CA LYS A 35 -9.90 1.58 -0.46
C LYS A 35 -9.52 0.10 -0.55
N ARG A 36 -8.44 -0.19 -1.27
CA ARG A 36 -7.94 -1.55 -1.47
C ARG A 36 -6.66 -1.77 -0.70
N ARG A 37 -6.58 -2.90 -0.04
CA ARG A 37 -5.39 -3.28 0.73
C ARG A 37 -4.79 -4.55 0.16
N TYR A 38 -3.51 -4.49 -0.15
CA TYR A 38 -2.75 -5.62 -0.66
C TYR A 38 -1.88 -6.19 0.46
N ALA A 39 -1.74 -7.50 0.50
CA ALA A 39 -0.94 -8.17 1.53
C ALA A 39 0.54 -8.21 1.17
N ILE A 40 1.39 -8.21 2.20
CA ILE A 40 2.80 -8.53 2.06
C ILE A 40 2.99 -9.86 2.78
N ARG A 41 3.44 -10.89 2.06
CA ARG A 41 3.65 -12.22 2.63
C ARG A 41 5.12 -12.61 2.48
N ASP A 42 5.77 -12.91 3.60
CA ASP A 42 7.19 -13.31 3.61
C ASP A 42 8.09 -12.30 2.89
N GLY A 43 7.80 -11.00 3.06
CA GLY A 43 8.55 -9.93 2.41
C GLY A 43 8.23 -9.75 0.93
N ILE A 44 7.17 -10.42 0.43
CA ILE A 44 6.77 -10.35 -0.97
C ILE A 44 5.43 -9.60 -1.08
N ALA A 45 5.40 -8.57 -1.88
CA ALA A 45 4.16 -7.81 -2.13
C ALA A 45 3.25 -8.63 -3.05
N VAL A 46 2.05 -8.95 -2.55
CA VAL A 46 1.05 -9.69 -3.33
C VAL A 46 0.16 -8.67 -4.02
N MET A 47 0.56 -8.28 -5.22
CA MET A 47 -0.09 -7.21 -6.00
C MET A 47 -1.08 -7.77 -7.01
N LEU A 48 -1.98 -8.64 -6.54
CA LEU A 48 -3.02 -9.24 -7.38
C LEU A 48 -4.36 -8.58 -7.04
N ILE A 49 -5.03 -8.06 -8.05
CA ILE A 49 -6.33 -7.40 -7.86
C ILE A 49 -7.33 -8.33 -7.17
N ASP A 50 -7.34 -9.60 -7.54
CA ASP A 50 -8.24 -10.59 -6.96
C ASP A 50 -7.94 -10.91 -5.48
N GLU A 51 -6.73 -10.63 -5.02
CA GLU A 51 -6.31 -10.86 -3.64
C GLU A 51 -6.45 -9.60 -2.78
N ALA A 52 -6.74 -8.46 -3.39
CA ALA A 52 -6.88 -7.21 -2.66
C ALA A 52 -8.17 -7.21 -1.83
N GLU A 53 -8.07 -6.68 -0.61
CA GLU A 53 -9.24 -6.51 0.26
C GLU A 53 -9.80 -5.11 0.11
N THR A 54 -11.11 -5.01 0.03
CA THR A 54 -11.78 -3.71 0.15
C THR A 54 -11.98 -3.44 1.64
N VAL A 55 -11.42 -2.34 2.13
CA VAL A 55 -11.50 -2.02 3.56
C VAL A 55 -12.78 -1.26 3.89
N SER A 56 -13.22 -1.36 5.16
CA SER A 56 -14.37 -0.60 5.65
C SER A 56 -14.00 0.88 5.82
N GLU A 57 -15.02 1.73 5.98
CA GLU A 57 -14.78 3.16 6.25
C GLU A 57 -13.95 3.37 7.52
N ALA A 58 -14.22 2.60 8.57
CA ALA A 58 -13.47 2.72 9.82
C ALA A 58 -11.99 2.37 9.60
N GLU A 59 -11.70 1.32 8.85
CA GLU A 59 -10.34 0.91 8.53
C GLU A 59 -9.67 1.95 7.64
N HIS A 60 -10.40 2.48 6.66
CA HIS A 60 -9.91 3.54 5.80
C HIS A 60 -9.49 4.77 6.61
N GLU A 61 -10.35 5.20 7.53
CA GLU A 61 -10.04 6.35 8.38
C GLU A 61 -8.82 6.10 9.26
N ARG A 62 -8.70 4.89 9.80
CA ARG A 62 -7.53 4.51 10.62
C ARG A 62 -6.25 4.62 9.82
N LEU A 63 -6.24 4.05 8.61
CA LEU A 63 -5.06 4.07 7.75
C LEU A 63 -4.74 5.49 7.27
N MET A 64 -5.76 6.28 6.94
CA MET A 64 -5.54 7.67 6.53
C MET A 64 -4.98 8.52 7.67
N ALA A 65 -5.41 8.27 8.90
CA ALA A 65 -4.86 8.96 10.06
C ALA A 65 -3.36 8.64 10.22
N ARG A 66 -2.96 7.40 10.01
CA ARG A 66 -1.56 7.01 10.04
C ARG A 66 -0.76 7.74 8.95
N ILE A 67 -1.29 7.80 7.75
CA ILE A 67 -0.66 8.50 6.64
C ILE A 67 -0.48 9.99 6.97
N SER A 68 -1.50 10.60 7.56
CA SER A 68 -1.45 12.01 7.97
C SER A 68 -0.38 12.28 9.03
N GLN A 69 -0.04 11.26 9.82
CA GLN A 69 0.98 11.35 10.85
C GLN A 69 2.38 11.05 10.30
N GLY A 70 2.51 10.83 9.00
CA GLY A 70 3.79 10.52 8.38
C GLY A 70 4.18 9.07 8.44
N GLU A 71 3.28 8.18 8.87
CA GLU A 71 3.54 6.74 8.90
C GLU A 71 3.29 6.13 7.53
N GLY A 72 3.88 4.97 7.29
CA GLY A 72 3.78 4.33 5.99
C GLY A 72 4.79 4.93 5.00
N ARG A 73 5.17 4.14 4.01
CA ARG A 73 6.11 4.58 2.97
C ARG A 73 5.36 4.80 1.67
N ALA A 74 5.41 6.01 1.15
CA ALA A 74 4.78 6.31 -0.14
C ALA A 74 5.53 5.60 -1.28
N THR A 75 4.78 5.07 -2.24
CA THR A 75 5.34 4.42 -3.41
C THR A 75 5.25 5.32 -4.64
N GLY A 76 5.80 4.85 -5.76
CA GLY A 76 5.66 5.54 -7.04
C GLY A 76 6.47 6.81 -7.17
N THR A 77 7.48 7.01 -6.31
CA THR A 77 8.28 8.24 -6.34
C THR A 77 9.14 8.36 -7.60
N ARG A 78 9.35 7.24 -8.32
CA ARG A 78 10.10 7.23 -9.58
C ARG A 78 9.22 7.08 -10.81
N ILE A 79 7.90 7.02 -10.62
CA ILE A 79 6.94 6.93 -11.74
C ILE A 79 6.65 8.35 -12.22
N ALA A 80 6.92 8.58 -13.47
CA ALA A 80 6.72 9.89 -14.08
C ALA A 80 5.24 10.14 -14.41
#